data_811b32af4c769b1364b4a1fa492f0332
#
_entry.id   811b32af4c769b1364b4a1fa492f0332
#
_cell.length_a   1.000
_cell.length_b   1.000
_cell.length_c   1.000
_cell.angle_alpha   90.00
_cell.angle_beta   90.00
_cell.angle_gamma   90.00
#
_symmetry.space_group_name_H-M   'P 1'
#
loop_
_entity.id
_entity.type
_entity.pdbx_description
1 polymer ?
#
loop_
_entity_poly.entity_id
_entity_poly.type
_entity_poly.pdbx_seq_one_letter_code
_entity_poly.pdbx_strand_id
1 'polypeptide(L)'
;MAERPVAMNLEPMVRATEEAVAALTAAELIILSPGSFLTSLMPPLLLPELATAIKNSAAKVVFIDNLKPEASVAGELSLNAKLDWCQQLIGTGRIDAVLCHGQPAQEGLIYRSPLADPIQSGCHDRDALVSALVQALQPKKLIA
;
A
#
# COMPACT_ATOMS: atom_id res chain seq x y z
N MET A 1 -27.38 0.27 4.44
CA MET A 1 -26.12 -0.10 3.78
C MET A 1 -25.42 1.20 3.39
N ALA A 2 -24.23 1.42 3.89
CA ALA A 2 -23.43 2.56 3.44
C ALA A 2 -23.04 2.34 1.97
N GLU A 3 -23.27 3.35 1.13
CA GLU A 3 -22.86 3.29 -0.26
C GLU A 3 -21.34 3.27 -0.36
N ARG A 4 -20.80 2.41 -1.22
CA ARG A 4 -19.36 2.38 -1.48
C ARG A 4 -18.93 3.70 -2.13
N PRO A 5 -17.85 4.34 -1.65
CA PRO A 5 -17.34 5.52 -2.32
C PRO A 5 -16.87 5.15 -3.74
N VAL A 6 -17.31 5.89 -4.72
CA VAL A 6 -16.96 5.67 -6.14
C VAL A 6 -15.89 6.65 -6.62
N ALA A 7 -15.68 7.73 -5.89
CA ALA A 7 -14.68 8.74 -6.17
C ALA A 7 -14.29 9.49 -4.90
N MET A 8 -13.10 10.08 -4.91
CA MET A 8 -12.59 10.91 -3.83
C MET A 8 -11.78 12.07 -4.43
N ASN A 9 -11.92 13.23 -3.83
CA ASN A 9 -11.15 14.42 -4.19
C ASN A 9 -10.75 15.19 -2.94
N LEU A 10 -9.75 16.04 -3.07
CA LEU A 10 -9.30 16.95 -2.01
C LEU A 10 -9.89 18.34 -2.25
N GLU A 11 -10.40 18.95 -1.20
CA GLU A 11 -10.90 20.32 -1.23
C GLU A 11 -10.46 21.09 0.04
N PRO A 12 -9.73 22.20 -0.08
CA PRO A 12 -9.18 22.69 -1.35
C PRO A 12 -8.08 21.78 -1.91
N MET A 13 -7.89 21.80 -3.24
CA MET A 13 -6.74 21.14 -3.84
C MET A 13 -5.47 21.91 -3.44
N VAL A 14 -4.52 21.19 -2.84
CA VAL A 14 -3.22 21.72 -2.45
C VAL A 14 -2.11 21.08 -3.30
N ARG A 15 -0.94 21.71 -3.32
CA ARG A 15 0.23 21.14 -3.99
C ARG A 15 1.08 20.35 -3.00
N ALA A 16 1.74 19.32 -3.48
CA ALA A 16 2.76 18.62 -2.71
C ALA A 16 3.97 19.52 -2.46
N THR A 17 4.64 19.32 -1.33
CA THR A 17 5.90 20.02 -1.07
C THR A 17 7.01 19.45 -1.95
N GLU A 18 8.00 20.30 -2.27
CA GLU A 18 9.15 19.87 -3.07
C GLU A 18 9.95 18.77 -2.38
N GLU A 19 10.05 18.83 -1.04
CA GLU A 19 10.72 17.80 -0.23
C GLU A 19 10.05 16.44 -0.35
N ALA A 20 8.72 16.40 -0.33
CA ALA A 20 7.97 15.15 -0.49
C ALA A 20 8.17 14.54 -1.87
N VAL A 21 8.11 15.36 -2.93
CA VAL A 21 8.37 14.91 -4.30
C VAL A 21 9.81 14.40 -4.43
N ALA A 22 10.78 15.13 -3.90
CA ALA A 22 12.19 14.75 -3.94
C ALA A 22 12.44 13.43 -3.19
N ALA A 23 11.83 13.25 -2.03
CA ALA A 23 11.96 12.02 -1.24
C ALA A 23 11.41 10.79 -2.01
N LEU A 24 10.25 10.91 -2.64
CA LEU A 24 9.68 9.82 -3.45
C LEU A 24 10.51 9.53 -4.70
N THR A 25 11.05 10.57 -5.34
CA THR A 25 11.87 10.43 -6.53
C THR A 25 13.20 9.70 -6.24
N ALA A 26 13.78 9.96 -5.06
CA ALA A 26 15.06 9.36 -4.63
C ALA A 26 14.90 8.03 -3.87
N ALA A 27 13.68 7.63 -3.55
CA ALA A 27 13.43 6.42 -2.76
C ALA A 27 13.84 5.14 -3.50
N GLU A 28 14.36 4.18 -2.76
CA GLU A 28 14.58 2.81 -3.23
C GLU A 28 13.39 1.90 -2.92
N LEU A 29 12.63 2.25 -1.88
CA LEU A 29 11.44 1.54 -1.44
C LEU A 29 10.35 2.55 -1.05
N ILE A 30 9.17 2.38 -1.61
CA ILE A 30 7.98 3.15 -1.26
C ILE A 30 6.97 2.19 -0.65
N ILE A 31 6.51 2.50 0.56
CA ILE A 31 5.52 1.70 1.26
C ILE A 31 4.19 2.46 1.29
N LEU A 32 3.16 1.83 0.72
CA LEU A 32 1.77 2.22 0.92
C LEU A 32 1.31 1.56 2.21
N SER A 33 1.41 2.30 3.31
CA SER A 33 1.34 1.76 4.66
C SER A 33 -0.09 1.42 5.09
N PRO A 34 -0.24 0.50 6.05
CA PRO A 34 -1.53 0.27 6.70
C PRO A 34 -2.01 1.53 7.44
N GLY A 35 -3.30 1.59 7.67
CA GLY A 35 -3.99 2.72 8.28
C GLY A 35 -5.34 2.91 7.60
N SER A 36 -6.01 4.01 7.86
CA SER A 36 -7.26 4.29 7.17
C SER A 36 -7.03 4.51 5.68
N PHE A 37 -7.64 3.67 4.86
CA PHE A 37 -7.48 3.72 3.41
C PHE A 37 -7.92 5.07 2.83
N LEU A 38 -9.11 5.53 3.22
CA LEU A 38 -9.70 6.75 2.65
C LEU A 38 -9.15 8.05 3.26
N THR A 39 -8.73 8.03 4.53
CA THR A 39 -8.34 9.27 5.22
C THR A 39 -6.84 9.42 5.41
N SER A 40 -6.08 8.34 5.31
CA SER A 40 -4.62 8.38 5.50
C SER A 40 -3.84 8.06 4.23
N LEU A 41 -4.24 7.02 3.50
CA LEU A 41 -3.51 6.58 2.30
C LEU A 41 -3.93 7.34 1.05
N MET A 42 -5.23 7.47 0.79
CA MET A 42 -5.73 8.10 -0.42
C MET A 42 -5.35 9.59 -0.57
N PRO A 43 -5.45 10.44 0.47
CA PRO A 43 -5.19 11.86 0.30
C PRO A 43 -3.81 12.20 -0.29
N PRO A 44 -2.69 11.62 0.15
CA PRO A 44 -1.40 11.85 -0.51
C PRO A 44 -1.39 11.41 -1.98
N LEU A 45 -2.03 10.29 -2.30
CA LEU A 45 -2.06 9.76 -3.67
C LEU A 45 -2.93 10.59 -4.62
N LEU A 46 -3.86 11.38 -4.08
CA LEU A 46 -4.68 12.31 -4.86
C LEU A 46 -3.93 13.56 -5.28
N LEU A 47 -2.75 13.84 -4.71
CA LEU A 47 -1.88 14.92 -5.15
C LEU A 47 -1.15 14.50 -6.42
N PRO A 48 -1.39 15.15 -7.57
CA PRO A 48 -0.82 14.73 -8.85
C PRO A 48 0.70 14.67 -8.85
N GLU A 49 1.36 15.56 -8.10
CA GLU A 49 2.81 15.60 -8.00
C GLU A 49 3.36 14.36 -7.29
N LEU A 50 2.70 13.89 -6.22
CA LEU A 50 3.12 12.68 -5.49
C LEU A 50 2.82 11.42 -6.30
N ALA A 51 1.63 11.33 -6.89
CA ALA A 51 1.26 10.21 -7.74
C ALA A 51 2.22 10.06 -8.93
N THR A 52 2.57 11.15 -9.59
CA THR A 52 3.53 11.18 -10.69
C THR A 52 4.93 10.79 -10.23
N ALA A 53 5.38 11.28 -9.08
CA ALA A 53 6.67 10.92 -8.51
C ALA A 53 6.75 9.41 -8.22
N ILE A 54 5.72 8.82 -7.64
CA ILE A 54 5.66 7.37 -7.41
C ILE A 54 5.66 6.60 -8.74
N LYS A 55 4.84 7.03 -9.69
CA LYS A 55 4.73 6.41 -11.01
C LYS A 55 6.09 6.34 -11.73
N ASN A 56 6.85 7.40 -11.67
CA ASN A 56 8.12 7.54 -12.38
C ASN A 56 9.36 7.14 -11.56
N SER A 57 9.19 6.85 -10.28
CA SER A 57 10.28 6.41 -9.40
C SER A 57 10.83 5.04 -9.81
N ALA A 58 12.13 4.83 -9.63
CA ALA A 58 12.75 3.51 -9.74
C ALA A 58 12.54 2.63 -8.50
N ALA A 59 11.91 3.15 -7.45
CA ALA A 59 11.65 2.45 -6.21
C ALA A 59 10.78 1.20 -6.41
N LYS A 60 10.97 0.20 -5.55
CA LYS A 60 9.96 -0.85 -5.36
C LYS A 60 8.79 -0.27 -4.57
N VAL A 61 7.57 -0.56 -4.99
CA VAL A 61 6.35 -0.12 -4.31
C VAL A 61 5.66 -1.31 -3.68
N VAL A 62 5.48 -1.27 -2.38
CA VAL A 62 4.85 -2.33 -1.59
C VAL A 62 3.60 -1.79 -0.90
N PHE A 63 2.48 -2.48 -1.10
CA PHE A 63 1.25 -2.23 -0.36
C PHE A 63 1.18 -3.16 0.84
N ILE A 64 0.92 -2.61 2.03
CA ILE A 64 0.71 -3.40 3.26
C ILE A 64 -0.73 -3.23 3.69
N ASP A 65 -1.49 -4.32 3.66
CA ASP A 65 -2.90 -4.29 4.05
C ASP A 65 -3.07 -4.21 5.57
N ASN A 66 -4.20 -3.71 6.00
CA ASN A 66 -4.58 -3.72 7.41
C ASN A 66 -4.71 -5.16 7.93
N LEU A 67 -4.40 -5.36 9.21
CA LEU A 67 -4.55 -6.68 9.86
C LEU A 67 -6.01 -7.13 9.91
N LYS A 68 -6.93 -6.18 10.02
CA LYS A 68 -8.38 -6.40 10.07
C LYS A 68 -9.09 -5.36 9.21
N PRO A 69 -10.29 -5.65 8.71
CA PRO A 69 -11.11 -4.66 8.05
C PRO A 69 -11.35 -3.44 8.95
N GLU A 70 -11.32 -2.26 8.38
CA GLU A 70 -11.62 -1.02 9.09
C GLU A 70 -13.09 -0.99 9.53
N ALA A 71 -13.35 -0.38 10.68
CA ALA A 71 -14.72 -0.12 11.16
C ALA A 71 -15.33 1.12 10.47
N SER A 72 -15.17 1.24 9.17
CA SER A 72 -15.61 2.36 8.35
C SER A 72 -16.07 1.85 6.98
N VAL A 73 -16.54 2.75 6.13
CA VAL A 73 -16.93 2.41 4.75
C VAL A 73 -15.76 1.76 3.97
N ALA A 74 -14.53 2.15 4.28
CA ALA A 74 -13.34 1.55 3.69
C ALA A 74 -13.17 0.07 4.04
N GLY A 75 -13.69 -0.39 5.18
CA GLY A 75 -13.67 -1.80 5.58
C GLY A 75 -14.49 -2.72 4.68
N GLU A 76 -15.39 -2.17 3.89
CA GLU A 76 -16.18 -2.92 2.91
C GLU A 76 -15.46 -3.08 1.57
N LEU A 77 -14.37 -2.35 1.35
CA LEU A 77 -13.56 -2.47 0.14
C LEU A 77 -12.74 -3.75 0.17
N SER A 78 -12.83 -4.54 -0.91
CA SER A 78 -11.95 -5.69 -1.10
C SER A 78 -10.50 -5.23 -1.30
N LEU A 79 -9.55 -6.14 -1.06
CA LEU A 79 -8.14 -5.86 -1.35
C LEU A 79 -7.95 -5.45 -2.82
N ASN A 80 -8.56 -6.17 -3.75
CA ASN A 80 -8.46 -5.85 -5.18
C ASN A 80 -9.01 -4.45 -5.49
N ALA A 81 -10.13 -4.06 -4.89
CA ALA A 81 -10.68 -2.72 -5.08
C ALA A 81 -9.73 -1.63 -4.56
N LYS A 82 -9.09 -1.84 -3.41
CA LYS A 82 -8.07 -0.92 -2.88
C LYS A 82 -6.86 -0.82 -3.81
N LEU A 83 -6.35 -1.95 -4.28
CA LEU A 83 -5.21 -1.99 -5.19
C LEU A 83 -5.53 -1.32 -6.53
N ASP A 84 -6.69 -1.59 -7.10
CA ASP A 84 -7.14 -0.96 -8.34
C ASP A 84 -7.23 0.56 -8.19
N TRP A 85 -7.77 1.03 -7.09
CA TRP A 85 -7.87 2.47 -6.83
C TRP A 85 -6.49 3.12 -6.72
N CYS A 86 -5.57 2.52 -5.98
CA CYS A 86 -4.19 3.00 -5.92
C CYS A 86 -3.56 3.04 -7.33
N GLN A 87 -3.70 1.98 -8.10
CA GLN A 87 -3.08 1.87 -9.43
C GLN A 87 -3.68 2.83 -10.46
N GLN A 88 -4.94 3.21 -10.32
CA GLN A 88 -5.52 4.28 -11.14
C GLN A 88 -4.79 5.63 -10.95
N LEU A 89 -4.24 5.85 -9.76
CA LEU A 89 -3.54 7.09 -9.43
C LEU A 89 -2.04 7.03 -9.73
N ILE A 90 -1.38 5.93 -9.36
CA ILE A 90 0.09 5.79 -9.49
C ILE A 90 0.55 4.99 -10.70
N GLY A 91 -0.37 4.41 -11.45
CA GLY A 91 -0.10 3.64 -12.66
C GLY A 91 -0.36 2.14 -12.49
N THR A 92 -0.95 1.54 -13.52
CA THR A 92 -1.20 0.10 -13.59
C THR A 92 0.12 -0.68 -13.57
N GLY A 93 0.18 -1.72 -12.76
CA GLY A 93 1.38 -2.54 -12.60
C GLY A 93 2.48 -1.89 -11.76
N ARG A 94 2.21 -0.75 -11.11
CA ARG A 94 3.22 -0.03 -10.32
C ARG A 94 3.47 -0.63 -8.95
N ILE A 95 2.52 -1.37 -8.39
CA ILE A 95 2.68 -2.08 -7.12
C ILE A 95 3.45 -3.38 -7.38
N ASP A 96 4.60 -3.53 -6.75
CA ASP A 96 5.50 -4.67 -6.93
C ASP A 96 5.19 -5.83 -6.00
N ALA A 97 4.66 -5.57 -4.83
CA ALA A 97 4.27 -6.58 -3.86
C ALA A 97 3.17 -6.09 -2.92
N VAL A 98 2.39 -7.02 -2.42
CA VAL A 98 1.31 -6.79 -1.45
C VAL A 98 1.53 -7.72 -0.26
N LEU A 99 1.57 -7.17 0.94
CA LEU A 99 1.71 -7.94 2.18
C LEU A 99 0.38 -7.99 2.91
N CYS A 100 -0.07 -9.18 3.24
CA CYS A 100 -1.31 -9.44 3.98
C CYS A 100 -1.06 -10.35 5.17
N HIS A 101 -1.78 -10.11 6.25
CA HIS A 101 -1.82 -11.03 7.38
C HIS A 101 -2.65 -12.26 7.05
N GLY A 102 -2.17 -13.43 7.42
CA GLY A 102 -2.90 -14.68 7.24
C GLY A 102 -2.01 -15.92 7.30
N GLN A 103 -2.55 -17.03 6.90
CA GLN A 103 -1.78 -18.26 6.74
C GLN A 103 -0.75 -18.09 5.62
N PRO A 104 0.47 -18.63 5.79
CA PRO A 104 1.52 -18.49 4.78
C PRO A 104 1.06 -18.96 3.40
N ALA A 105 1.08 -18.05 2.45
CA ALA A 105 0.72 -18.31 1.05
C ALA A 105 1.27 -17.21 0.14
N GLN A 106 1.44 -17.52 -1.12
CA GLN A 106 1.75 -16.53 -2.14
C GLN A 106 0.83 -16.73 -3.35
N GLU A 107 0.20 -15.67 -3.78
CA GLU A 107 -0.64 -15.63 -4.97
C GLU A 107 -0.28 -14.38 -5.80
N GLY A 108 0.44 -14.60 -6.89
CA GLY A 108 0.97 -13.50 -7.70
C GLY A 108 1.87 -12.58 -6.88
N LEU A 109 1.49 -11.31 -6.78
CA LEU A 109 2.19 -10.30 -6.00
C LEU A 109 1.76 -10.26 -4.52
N ILE A 110 0.77 -11.05 -4.13
CA ILE A 110 0.23 -11.07 -2.77
C ILE A 110 0.97 -12.13 -1.95
N TYR A 111 1.61 -11.68 -0.88
CA TYR A 111 2.33 -12.50 0.09
C TYR A 111 1.57 -12.48 1.41
N ARG A 112 1.13 -13.64 1.87
CA ARG A 112 0.45 -13.81 3.16
C ARG A 112 1.38 -14.47 4.15
N SER A 113 1.43 -13.92 5.35
CA SER A 113 2.13 -14.50 6.48
C SER A 113 1.56 -13.95 7.78
N PRO A 114 1.82 -14.58 8.94
CA PRO A 114 1.43 -14.04 10.23
C PRO A 114 2.18 -12.72 10.49
N LEU A 115 1.45 -11.60 10.45
CA LEU A 115 2.01 -10.25 10.63
C LEU A 115 1.50 -9.56 11.90
N ALA A 116 0.56 -10.15 12.62
CA ALA A 116 0.00 -9.57 13.84
C ALA A 116 0.95 -9.77 15.03
N ASP A 117 1.09 -8.71 15.85
CA ASP A 117 1.80 -8.81 17.11
C ASP A 117 1.03 -9.75 18.07
N PRO A 118 1.68 -10.78 18.65
CA PRO A 118 1.00 -11.74 19.52
C PRO A 118 0.58 -11.15 20.87
N ILE A 119 1.18 -10.03 21.28
CA ILE A 119 0.95 -9.41 22.58
C ILE A 119 0.09 -8.15 22.41
N GLN A 120 0.40 -7.31 21.42
CA GLN A 120 -0.23 -6.03 21.22
C GLN A 120 -1.31 -6.13 20.13
N SER A 121 -2.56 -6.30 20.55
CA SER A 121 -3.70 -6.42 19.63
C SER A 121 -3.81 -5.23 18.67
N GLY A 122 -4.05 -5.51 17.40
CA GLY A 122 -4.23 -4.50 16.36
C GLY A 122 -2.94 -3.91 15.80
N CYS A 123 -1.77 -4.34 16.30
CA CYS A 123 -0.47 -3.90 15.81
C CYS A 123 0.19 -4.98 14.96
N HIS A 124 0.98 -4.54 13.97
CA HIS A 124 1.87 -5.45 13.24
C HIS A 124 3.07 -5.84 14.12
N ASP A 125 3.46 -7.11 14.04
CA ASP A 125 4.74 -7.56 14.55
C ASP A 125 5.86 -6.99 13.68
N ARG A 126 6.76 -6.24 14.30
CA ARG A 126 7.82 -5.53 13.59
C ARG A 126 8.77 -6.48 12.84
N ASP A 127 9.22 -7.53 13.52
CA ASP A 127 10.19 -8.46 12.95
C ASP A 127 9.56 -9.32 11.85
N ALA A 128 8.31 -9.75 12.05
CA ALA A 128 7.55 -10.48 11.05
C ALA A 128 7.32 -9.63 9.78
N LEU A 129 7.00 -8.35 9.96
CA LEU A 129 6.79 -7.42 8.84
C LEU A 129 8.08 -7.18 8.05
N VAL A 130 9.19 -6.96 8.72
CA VAL A 130 10.50 -6.80 8.07
C VAL A 130 10.90 -8.07 7.30
N SER A 131 10.71 -9.24 7.90
CA SER A 131 10.98 -10.52 7.23
C SER A 131 10.12 -10.72 5.98
N ALA A 132 8.84 -10.36 6.06
CA ALA A 132 7.93 -10.43 4.92
C ALA A 132 8.32 -9.46 3.80
N LEU A 133 8.73 -8.24 4.14
CA LEU A 133 9.25 -7.26 3.17
C LEU A 133 10.48 -7.78 2.45
N VAL A 134 11.46 -8.29 3.19
CA VAL A 134 12.69 -8.85 2.63
C VAL A 134 12.37 -10.00 1.69
N GLN A 135 11.49 -10.91 2.08
CA GLN A 135 11.07 -12.04 1.24
C GLN A 135 10.38 -11.59 -0.05
N ALA A 136 9.47 -10.62 0.05
CA ALA A 136 8.71 -10.13 -1.10
C ALA A 136 9.58 -9.34 -2.10
N LEU A 137 10.65 -8.73 -1.64
CA LEU A 137 11.57 -7.92 -2.45
C LEU A 137 12.77 -8.70 -2.99
N GLN A 138 12.93 -9.96 -2.61
CA GLN A 138 14.00 -10.78 -3.16
C GLN A 138 13.79 -11.01 -4.67
N PRO A 139 14.87 -10.95 -5.48
CA PRO A 139 14.78 -11.30 -6.88
C PRO A 139 14.26 -12.74 -7.01
N LYS A 140 13.24 -12.95 -7.83
CA LYS A 140 12.83 -14.33 -8.18
C LYS A 140 14.04 -15.04 -8.76
N LYS A 141 14.47 -16.14 -8.13
CA LYS A 141 15.47 -17.02 -8.74
C LYS A 141 14.87 -17.49 -10.06
N LEU A 142 15.47 -17.08 -11.18
CA LEU A 142 15.22 -17.71 -12.45
C LEU A 142 15.68 -19.17 -12.28
N ILE A 143 14.73 -20.08 -12.24
CA ILE A 143 15.01 -21.50 -12.36
C ILE A 143 15.39 -21.68 -13.83
N ALA A 144 16.66 -21.87 -14.03
CA ALA A 144 17.16 -22.26 -15.35
C ALA A 144 16.68 -23.65 -15.71
#